data_2ce67baa7f608cfe3d95e7e62b405b48
#
_entry.id   2ce67baa7f608cfe3d95e7e62b405b48
#
_cell.length_a   1.000
_cell.length_b   1.000
_cell.length_c   1.000
_cell.angle_alpha   90.00
_cell.angle_beta   90.00
_cell.angle_gamma   90.00
#
_symmetry.space_group_name_H-M   'P 1'
#
loop_
_entity.id
_entity.type
_entity.pdbx_description
1 polymer ?
#
loop_
_entity_poly.entity_id
_entity_poly.type
_entity_poly.pdbx_seq_one_letter_code
_entity_poly.pdbx_strand_id
1 'polypeptide(L)'
;MRCVAALLLAVGASMALPAFAQPAPEVTLARLDCGSGFNDQRRFSDTFAYSEPKVPFTFSCYVIRHGDDVMVWDTGLPAATKDKPMVQDNMSGAITVTLADQLAQLGIKPTDVTVLGISHEHGDHTGQAAQFTNSRLVMGKGDFDQLGGKPDDPFQRWRGADKMVTLLTADSDIFGDRSVIALHLPGHTPDHLGLLVKLKSGPVLLSGDTYHTQIARDKKSVPGFNTDRAQSVQSMDRIEQIVAETHAKLVIQHEPNDIGKLPAFPKAAE
;
A
#
# COMPACT_ATOMS: atom_id res chain seq x y z
N MET A 1 -60.63 -31.81 50.55
CA MET A 1 -59.26 -31.30 50.81
C MET A 1 -58.51 -31.36 49.52
N ARG A 2 -58.26 -30.21 48.91
CA ARG A 2 -57.46 -30.08 47.63
C ARG A 2 -56.13 -29.44 47.98
N CYS A 3 -55.05 -30.18 47.85
CA CYS A 3 -53.67 -29.64 47.96
C CYS A 3 -53.28 -28.91 46.71
N VAL A 4 -52.93 -27.63 46.83
CA VAL A 4 -52.34 -26.79 45.76
C VAL A 4 -50.84 -26.86 45.96
N ALA A 5 -50.14 -27.43 44.97
CA ALA A 5 -48.68 -27.43 44.92
C ALA A 5 -48.22 -26.12 44.26
N ALA A 6 -47.44 -25.31 44.97
CA ALA A 6 -46.81 -24.10 44.42
C ALA A 6 -45.49 -24.47 43.77
N LEU A 7 -45.37 -24.15 42.44
CA LEU A 7 -44.17 -24.32 41.64
C LEU A 7 -43.30 -23.06 41.78
N LEU A 8 -42.17 -23.16 42.46
CA LEU A 8 -41.17 -22.09 42.53
C LEU A 8 -40.30 -22.11 41.26
N LEU A 9 -40.47 -21.12 40.42
CA LEU A 9 -39.55 -20.85 39.30
C LEU A 9 -38.32 -20.12 39.84
N ALA A 10 -37.17 -20.78 39.82
CA ALA A 10 -35.87 -20.15 40.06
C ALA A 10 -35.39 -19.44 38.74
N VAL A 11 -35.38 -18.11 38.75
CA VAL A 11 -34.80 -17.29 37.70
C VAL A 11 -33.30 -17.24 37.93
N GLY A 12 -32.55 -18.02 37.17
CA GLY A 12 -31.09 -17.97 37.13
C GLY A 12 -30.62 -16.73 36.39
N ALA A 13 -30.13 -15.72 37.13
CA ALA A 13 -29.44 -14.56 36.52
C ALA A 13 -28.06 -15.02 36.01
N SER A 14 -27.91 -15.16 34.70
CA SER A 14 -26.62 -15.40 34.04
C SER A 14 -25.82 -14.09 34.06
N MET A 15 -24.85 -13.96 34.96
CA MET A 15 -23.88 -12.87 34.93
C MET A 15 -22.91 -13.09 33.76
N ALA A 16 -23.09 -12.32 32.69
CA ALA A 16 -22.08 -12.24 31.62
C ALA A 16 -20.81 -11.60 32.20
N LEU A 17 -19.73 -12.35 32.24
CA LEU A 17 -18.39 -11.82 32.56
C LEU A 17 -18.02 -10.74 31.54
N PRO A 18 -17.42 -9.62 31.96
CA PRO A 18 -16.93 -8.61 31.01
C PRO A 18 -15.88 -9.26 30.09
N ALA A 19 -16.12 -9.19 28.80
CA ALA A 19 -15.10 -9.57 27.82
C ALA A 19 -13.92 -8.62 28.02
N PHE A 20 -12.78 -9.16 28.46
CA PHE A 20 -11.53 -8.41 28.45
C PHE A 20 -11.24 -8.03 27.00
N ALA A 21 -11.23 -6.72 26.69
CA ALA A 21 -10.79 -6.24 25.39
C ALA A 21 -9.37 -6.74 25.17
N GLN A 22 -9.16 -7.51 24.11
CA GLN A 22 -7.81 -7.90 23.69
C GLN A 22 -6.98 -6.64 23.45
N PRO A 23 -5.71 -6.60 23.88
CA PRO A 23 -4.84 -5.48 23.52
C PRO A 23 -4.82 -5.32 22.00
N ALA A 24 -4.82 -4.06 21.53
CA ALA A 24 -4.71 -3.79 20.10
C ALA A 24 -3.46 -4.47 19.56
N PRO A 25 -3.53 -5.09 18.38
CA PRO A 25 -2.37 -5.76 17.78
C PRO A 25 -1.21 -4.78 17.58
N GLU A 26 0.00 -5.26 17.73
CA GLU A 26 1.18 -4.47 17.42
C GLU A 26 1.28 -4.28 15.91
N VAL A 27 1.47 -3.01 15.48
CA VAL A 27 1.63 -2.66 14.07
C VAL A 27 3.05 -2.17 13.85
N THR A 28 3.74 -2.77 12.87
CA THR A 28 5.08 -2.34 12.47
C THR A 28 5.13 -2.10 10.97
N LEU A 29 6.03 -1.22 10.53
CA LEU A 29 6.22 -0.85 9.13
C LEU A 29 7.70 -0.88 8.76
N ALA A 30 8.08 -1.77 7.85
CA ALA A 30 9.43 -1.83 7.27
C ALA A 30 9.40 -1.44 5.79
N ARG A 31 10.34 -0.58 5.37
CA ARG A 31 10.58 -0.29 3.95
C ARG A 31 11.56 -1.30 3.37
N LEU A 32 11.25 -1.82 2.17
CA LEU A 32 12.13 -2.66 1.38
C LEU A 32 12.63 -1.88 0.16
N ASP A 33 13.81 -2.25 -0.33
CA ASP A 33 14.37 -1.73 -1.57
C ASP A 33 13.79 -2.53 -2.76
N CYS A 34 12.89 -1.91 -3.49
CA CYS A 34 12.24 -2.51 -4.65
C CYS A 34 12.75 -1.95 -5.97
N GLY A 35 13.90 -1.27 -5.91
CA GLY A 35 14.63 -0.80 -7.06
C GLY A 35 15.10 0.65 -6.97
N SER A 36 16.00 0.99 -7.89
CA SER A 36 16.46 2.36 -8.10
C SER A 36 16.76 2.59 -9.59
N GLY A 37 16.78 3.85 -9.99
CA GLY A 37 17.04 4.20 -11.36
C GLY A 37 17.00 5.71 -11.60
N PHE A 38 16.75 6.08 -12.85
CA PHE A 38 16.62 7.46 -13.26
C PHE A 38 15.35 7.65 -14.09
N ASN A 39 14.75 8.82 -13.98
CA ASN A 39 13.60 9.18 -14.80
C ASN A 39 13.74 10.60 -15.36
N ASP A 40 13.13 10.85 -16.51
CA ASP A 40 13.02 12.21 -17.06
C ASP A 40 11.93 12.97 -16.30
N GLN A 41 12.35 13.83 -15.39
CA GLN A 41 11.46 14.58 -14.53
C GLN A 41 10.45 15.43 -15.32
N ARG A 42 10.79 15.85 -16.54
CA ARG A 42 9.90 16.68 -17.38
C ARG A 42 8.57 15.98 -17.70
N ARG A 43 8.55 14.63 -17.69
CA ARG A 43 7.34 13.84 -17.90
C ARG A 43 6.32 13.98 -16.75
N PHE A 44 6.79 14.39 -15.58
CA PHE A 44 5.97 14.48 -14.34
C PHE A 44 5.33 15.87 -14.14
N SER A 45 5.22 16.66 -15.23
CA SER A 45 4.53 17.94 -15.21
C SER A 45 3.85 18.22 -16.54
N ASP A 46 2.54 18.36 -16.54
CA ASP A 46 1.75 18.79 -17.70
C ASP A 46 1.91 20.29 -18.02
N THR A 47 2.53 21.05 -17.12
CA THR A 47 2.84 22.48 -17.28
C THR A 47 4.31 22.75 -17.56
N PHE A 48 5.09 21.72 -17.86
CA PHE A 48 6.54 21.82 -18.14
C PHE A 48 7.32 22.52 -17.00
N ALA A 49 6.93 22.27 -15.75
CA ALA A 49 7.47 22.94 -14.57
C ALA A 49 8.94 22.59 -14.24
N TYR A 50 9.52 21.61 -14.94
CA TYR A 50 10.85 21.09 -14.66
C TYR A 50 11.81 21.30 -15.83
N SER A 51 13.03 21.76 -15.51
CA SER A 51 14.12 21.92 -16.47
C SER A 51 15.07 20.72 -16.50
N GLU A 52 15.21 20.01 -15.37
CA GLU A 52 16.15 18.89 -15.24
C GLU A 52 15.63 17.65 -15.98
N PRO A 53 16.40 17.13 -16.94
CA PRO A 53 15.95 16.03 -17.77
C PRO A 53 16.09 14.66 -17.07
N LYS A 54 16.94 14.54 -16.05
CA LYS A 54 17.26 13.23 -15.46
C LYS A 54 17.46 13.36 -13.95
N VAL A 55 16.58 12.70 -13.22
CA VAL A 55 16.62 12.67 -11.75
C VAL A 55 16.64 11.23 -11.23
N PRO A 56 17.30 10.98 -10.09
CA PRO A 56 17.28 9.67 -9.46
C PRO A 56 15.88 9.36 -8.93
N PHE A 57 15.46 8.11 -9.12
CA PHE A 57 14.23 7.54 -8.57
C PHE A 57 14.55 6.34 -7.69
N THR A 58 13.81 6.17 -6.61
CA THR A 58 13.76 4.95 -5.81
C THR A 58 12.40 4.29 -6.01
N PHE A 59 12.35 2.97 -5.85
CA PHE A 59 11.11 2.19 -5.85
C PHE A 59 11.02 1.51 -4.50
N SER A 60 9.94 1.77 -3.78
CA SER A 60 9.77 1.28 -2.42
C SER A 60 8.64 0.26 -2.34
N CYS A 61 8.85 -0.80 -1.57
CA CYS A 61 7.80 -1.68 -1.10
C CYS A 61 7.79 -1.67 0.43
N TYR A 62 6.73 -2.18 1.02
CA TYR A 62 6.62 -2.14 2.47
C TYR A 62 6.08 -3.45 3.00
N VAL A 63 6.58 -3.85 4.17
CA VAL A 63 5.99 -4.93 4.98
C VAL A 63 5.34 -4.31 6.20
N ILE A 64 4.08 -4.59 6.39
CA ILE A 64 3.32 -4.24 7.58
C ILE A 64 3.02 -5.53 8.34
N ARG A 65 3.42 -5.62 9.60
CA ARG A 65 2.93 -6.65 10.51
C ARG A 65 1.79 -6.08 11.34
N HIS A 66 0.75 -6.87 11.50
CA HIS A 66 -0.42 -6.54 12.30
C HIS A 66 -0.82 -7.78 13.10
N GLY A 67 -0.26 -7.90 14.31
CA GLY A 67 -0.34 -9.14 15.07
C GLY A 67 0.26 -10.31 14.28
N ASP A 68 -0.55 -11.33 13.98
CA ASP A 68 -0.14 -12.49 13.20
C ASP A 68 -0.23 -12.28 11.68
N ASP A 69 -0.92 -11.23 11.24
CA ASP A 69 -1.05 -10.91 9.83
C ASP A 69 0.21 -10.23 9.27
N VAL A 70 0.54 -10.58 8.04
CA VAL A 70 1.61 -9.95 7.27
C VAL A 70 1.02 -9.37 5.98
N MET A 71 1.15 -8.06 5.82
CA MET A 71 0.80 -7.37 4.59
C MET A 71 2.05 -6.91 3.85
N VAL A 72 2.07 -7.11 2.54
CA VAL A 72 3.01 -6.45 1.63
C VAL A 72 2.24 -5.35 0.88
N TRP A 73 2.80 -4.15 0.85
CA TRP A 73 2.29 -3.02 0.08
C TRP A 73 3.24 -2.68 -1.04
N ASP A 74 2.74 -2.77 -2.28
CA ASP A 74 3.47 -2.72 -3.55
C ASP A 74 4.55 -3.80 -3.68
N THR A 75 4.95 -4.09 -4.92
CA THR A 75 5.89 -5.17 -5.20
C THR A 75 7.06 -4.76 -6.11
N GLY A 76 7.17 -3.46 -6.37
CA GLY A 76 8.31 -2.85 -7.05
C GLY A 76 8.49 -3.29 -8.50
N LEU A 77 9.71 -3.10 -8.98
CA LEU A 77 10.12 -3.50 -10.33
C LEU A 77 10.12 -5.02 -10.50
N PRO A 78 9.89 -5.53 -11.73
CA PRO A 78 9.98 -6.96 -12.03
C PRO A 78 11.32 -7.57 -11.61
N ALA A 79 11.29 -8.78 -11.07
CA ALA A 79 12.49 -9.50 -10.61
C ALA A 79 13.55 -9.66 -11.71
N ALA A 80 13.15 -9.75 -12.97
CA ALA A 80 14.05 -9.83 -14.12
C ALA A 80 14.95 -8.60 -14.30
N THR A 81 14.60 -7.46 -13.68
CA THR A 81 15.42 -6.23 -13.77
C THR A 81 16.71 -6.32 -12.93
N LYS A 82 16.87 -7.35 -12.11
CA LYS A 82 18.11 -7.67 -11.40
C LYS A 82 19.25 -7.99 -12.37
N ASP A 83 18.96 -8.80 -13.38
CA ASP A 83 19.95 -9.26 -14.36
C ASP A 83 19.94 -8.40 -15.62
N LYS A 84 18.79 -7.84 -15.96
CA LYS A 84 18.59 -7.00 -17.14
C LYS A 84 17.83 -5.72 -16.74
N PRO A 85 18.55 -4.64 -16.44
CA PRO A 85 17.91 -3.36 -16.10
C PRO A 85 16.87 -2.95 -17.14
N MET A 86 15.74 -2.44 -16.66
CA MET A 86 14.76 -1.81 -17.52
C MET A 86 15.35 -0.50 -18.05
N VAL A 87 15.30 -0.34 -19.36
CA VAL A 87 15.63 0.92 -20.04
C VAL A 87 14.54 1.20 -21.06
N GLN A 88 13.84 2.28 -20.87
CA GLN A 88 12.79 2.72 -21.77
C GLN A 88 12.88 4.24 -21.93
N ASP A 89 13.20 4.71 -23.15
CA ASP A 89 13.38 6.12 -23.45
C ASP A 89 14.34 6.80 -22.46
N ASN A 90 13.82 7.70 -21.65
CA ASN A 90 14.55 8.46 -20.63
C ASN A 90 14.38 7.90 -19.22
N MET A 91 13.92 6.66 -19.10
CA MET A 91 13.69 5.99 -17.82
C MET A 91 14.54 4.73 -17.71
N SER A 92 15.11 4.50 -16.54
CA SER A 92 15.81 3.24 -16.24
C SER A 92 15.48 2.80 -14.81
N GLY A 93 15.51 1.50 -14.57
CA GLY A 93 15.30 0.96 -13.25
C GLY A 93 15.82 -0.48 -13.13
N ALA A 94 16.37 -0.80 -11.97
CA ALA A 94 16.83 -2.14 -11.64
C ALA A 94 16.67 -2.40 -10.16
N ILE A 95 16.52 -3.67 -9.80
CA ILE A 95 16.65 -4.13 -8.42
C ILE A 95 18.04 -4.72 -8.21
N THR A 96 18.54 -4.67 -6.97
CA THR A 96 19.78 -5.36 -6.55
C THR A 96 19.46 -6.68 -5.85
N VAL A 97 18.31 -6.75 -5.21
CA VAL A 97 17.83 -7.90 -4.42
C VAL A 97 16.34 -8.09 -4.69
N THR A 98 15.88 -9.35 -4.79
CA THR A 98 14.46 -9.62 -5.01
C THR A 98 13.64 -9.34 -3.76
N LEU A 99 12.34 -9.10 -3.94
CA LEU A 99 11.43 -8.93 -2.80
C LEU A 99 11.38 -10.20 -1.94
N ALA A 100 11.39 -11.39 -2.55
CA ALA A 100 11.44 -12.66 -1.82
C ALA A 100 12.71 -12.81 -0.96
N ASP A 101 13.88 -12.40 -1.46
CA ASP A 101 15.14 -12.47 -0.70
C ASP A 101 15.12 -11.50 0.49
N GLN A 102 14.51 -10.34 0.36
CA GLN A 102 14.35 -9.40 1.47
C GLN A 102 13.34 -9.92 2.51
N LEU A 103 12.20 -10.47 2.07
CA LEU A 103 11.25 -11.11 2.97
C LEU A 103 11.89 -12.25 3.76
N ALA A 104 12.73 -13.06 3.13
CA ALA A 104 13.46 -14.14 3.80
C ALA A 104 14.38 -13.63 4.92
N GLN A 105 14.98 -12.44 4.79
CA GLN A 105 15.76 -11.82 5.87
C GLN A 105 14.90 -11.42 7.08
N LEU A 106 13.58 -11.23 6.89
CA LEU A 106 12.59 -11.00 7.94
C LEU A 106 11.96 -12.30 8.47
N GLY A 107 12.41 -13.47 7.96
CA GLY A 107 11.83 -14.77 8.28
C GLY A 107 10.45 -15.00 7.64
N ILE A 108 10.11 -14.28 6.57
CA ILE A 108 8.82 -14.33 5.88
C ILE A 108 9.02 -15.00 4.52
N LYS A 109 8.18 -15.96 4.18
CA LYS A 109 8.06 -16.48 2.81
C LYS A 109 6.95 -15.70 2.08
N PRO A 110 6.98 -15.57 0.75
CA PRO A 110 5.87 -14.97 0.02
C PRO A 110 4.50 -15.64 0.30
N THR A 111 4.51 -16.94 0.62
CA THR A 111 3.31 -17.71 0.98
C THR A 111 2.76 -17.41 2.39
N ASP A 112 3.55 -16.77 3.25
CA ASP A 112 3.15 -16.38 4.60
C ASP A 112 2.47 -15.00 4.62
N VAL A 113 2.52 -14.27 3.50
CA VAL A 113 1.86 -12.97 3.34
C VAL A 113 0.35 -13.19 3.22
N THR A 114 -0.41 -12.66 4.18
CA THR A 114 -1.87 -12.80 4.26
C THR A 114 -2.61 -11.76 3.42
N VAL A 115 -2.02 -10.56 3.25
CA VAL A 115 -2.57 -9.47 2.46
C VAL A 115 -1.53 -8.93 1.48
N LEU A 116 -1.88 -8.87 0.20
CA LEU A 116 -1.16 -8.13 -0.82
C LEU A 116 -1.94 -6.86 -1.14
N GLY A 117 -1.41 -5.69 -0.76
CA GLY A 117 -1.95 -4.40 -1.15
C GLY A 117 -1.16 -3.82 -2.31
N ILE A 118 -1.86 -3.27 -3.28
CA ILE A 118 -1.26 -2.62 -4.46
C ILE A 118 -1.84 -1.21 -4.59
N SER A 119 -0.97 -0.22 -4.65
CA SER A 119 -1.37 1.17 -4.78
C SER A 119 -2.05 1.45 -6.11
N HIS A 120 -1.51 0.92 -7.20
CA HIS A 120 -2.08 1.06 -8.55
C HIS A 120 -1.45 0.08 -9.56
N GLU A 121 -1.88 0.13 -10.81
CA GLU A 121 -1.62 -0.89 -11.84
C GLU A 121 -0.25 -0.81 -12.53
N HIS A 122 0.55 0.22 -12.31
CA HIS A 122 1.83 0.37 -13.01
C HIS A 122 2.86 -0.73 -12.66
N GLY A 123 3.71 -1.05 -13.64
CA GLY A 123 4.60 -2.21 -13.57
C GLY A 123 5.70 -2.11 -12.50
N ASP A 124 6.02 -0.93 -12.03
CA ASP A 124 6.96 -0.67 -10.94
C ASP A 124 6.33 -0.73 -9.53
N HIS A 125 5.03 -1.03 -9.47
CA HIS A 125 4.29 -1.36 -8.25
C HIS A 125 3.81 -2.81 -8.23
N THR A 126 3.67 -3.43 -9.40
CA THR A 126 3.09 -4.76 -9.57
C THR A 126 4.11 -5.84 -9.95
N GLY A 127 5.37 -5.46 -10.19
CA GLY A 127 6.36 -6.28 -10.90
C GLY A 127 6.70 -7.64 -10.28
N GLN A 128 6.46 -7.83 -8.98
CA GLN A 128 6.69 -9.10 -8.30
C GLN A 128 5.43 -9.66 -7.61
N ALA A 129 4.22 -9.17 -7.97
CA ALA A 129 2.96 -9.54 -7.33
C ALA A 129 2.63 -11.04 -7.48
N ALA A 130 2.95 -11.67 -8.60
CA ALA A 130 2.57 -13.05 -8.91
C ALA A 130 3.10 -14.10 -7.92
N GLN A 131 4.13 -13.77 -7.11
CA GLN A 131 4.70 -14.70 -6.11
C GLN A 131 3.84 -14.85 -4.84
N PHE A 132 2.91 -13.92 -4.57
CA PHE A 132 2.08 -13.90 -3.36
C PHE A 132 0.82 -14.75 -3.49
N THR A 133 1.04 -16.05 -3.62
CA THR A 133 0.00 -17.01 -4.05
C THR A 133 -1.10 -17.27 -3.02
N ASN A 134 -0.89 -16.97 -1.75
CA ASN A 134 -1.84 -17.22 -0.67
C ASN A 134 -2.52 -15.95 -0.15
N SER A 135 -2.11 -14.79 -0.67
CA SER A 135 -2.57 -13.51 -0.16
C SER A 135 -3.96 -13.14 -0.68
N ARG A 136 -4.74 -12.48 0.17
CA ARG A 136 -5.88 -11.69 -0.27
C ARG A 136 -5.36 -10.41 -0.95
N LEU A 137 -5.76 -10.16 -2.17
CA LEU A 137 -5.43 -8.93 -2.90
C LEU A 137 -6.34 -7.78 -2.44
N VAL A 138 -5.74 -6.62 -2.19
CA VAL A 138 -6.42 -5.34 -1.98
C VAL A 138 -5.90 -4.34 -3.00
N MET A 139 -6.76 -3.82 -3.85
CA MET A 139 -6.38 -2.93 -4.95
C MET A 139 -7.57 -2.06 -5.38
N GLY A 140 -7.31 -0.96 -6.04
CA GLY A 140 -8.32 -0.15 -6.71
C GLY A 140 -9.05 -0.94 -7.80
N LYS A 141 -10.40 -0.79 -7.88
CA LYS A 141 -11.21 -1.57 -8.83
C LYS A 141 -10.86 -1.23 -10.28
N GLY A 142 -10.79 0.06 -10.61
CA GLY A 142 -10.47 0.51 -11.97
C GLY A 142 -9.07 0.06 -12.40
N ASP A 143 -8.11 0.10 -11.50
CA ASP A 143 -6.74 -0.36 -11.72
C ASP A 143 -6.68 -1.87 -11.97
N PHE A 144 -7.40 -2.66 -11.17
CA PHE A 144 -7.53 -4.09 -11.38
C PHE A 144 -8.15 -4.41 -12.74
N ASP A 145 -9.25 -3.72 -13.09
CA ASP A 145 -9.95 -3.96 -14.34
C ASP A 145 -9.10 -3.61 -15.58
N GLN A 146 -8.25 -2.57 -15.52
CA GLN A 146 -7.38 -2.17 -16.63
C GLN A 146 -6.35 -3.23 -17.03
N LEU A 147 -5.91 -4.08 -16.11
CA LEU A 147 -4.98 -5.17 -16.39
C LEU A 147 -5.67 -6.44 -16.89
N GLY A 148 -7.00 -6.53 -16.74
CA GLY A 148 -7.76 -7.70 -17.12
C GLY A 148 -7.65 -8.06 -18.60
N GLY A 149 -7.34 -9.34 -18.87
CA GLY A 149 -7.22 -9.87 -20.22
C GLY A 149 -5.89 -9.54 -20.93
N LYS A 150 -4.96 -8.84 -20.28
CA LYS A 150 -3.60 -8.65 -20.80
C LYS A 150 -2.80 -9.93 -20.60
N PRO A 151 -1.92 -10.31 -21.55
CA PRO A 151 -1.13 -11.55 -21.47
C PRO A 151 -0.19 -11.60 -20.27
N ASP A 152 0.24 -10.45 -19.79
CA ASP A 152 1.19 -10.23 -18.69
C ASP A 152 0.51 -9.75 -17.40
N ASP A 153 -0.82 -9.96 -17.27
CA ASP A 153 -1.57 -9.60 -16.06
C ASP A 153 -1.00 -10.28 -14.81
N PRO A 154 -0.36 -9.54 -13.89
CA PRO A 154 0.24 -10.13 -12.68
C PRO A 154 -0.81 -10.66 -11.69
N PHE A 155 -2.09 -10.29 -11.89
CA PHE A 155 -3.22 -10.65 -11.02
C PHE A 155 -4.08 -11.77 -11.58
N GLN A 156 -3.62 -12.49 -12.61
CA GLN A 156 -4.37 -13.55 -13.28
C GLN A 156 -4.99 -14.56 -12.30
N ARG A 157 -4.25 -14.92 -11.22
CA ARG A 157 -4.73 -15.90 -10.23
C ARG A 157 -5.90 -15.39 -9.37
N TRP A 158 -6.05 -14.07 -9.24
CA TRP A 158 -7.15 -13.47 -8.49
C TRP A 158 -8.38 -13.21 -9.35
N ARG A 159 -8.28 -13.37 -10.69
CA ARG A 159 -9.43 -13.27 -11.58
C ARG A 159 -10.41 -14.41 -11.31
N GLY A 160 -11.64 -14.08 -10.95
CA GLY A 160 -12.67 -15.07 -10.59
C GLY A 160 -12.54 -15.70 -9.19
N ALA A 161 -11.62 -15.19 -8.36
CA ALA A 161 -11.39 -15.65 -6.99
C ALA A 161 -11.98 -14.65 -5.96
N ASP A 162 -13.25 -14.35 -6.03
CA ASP A 162 -13.93 -13.26 -5.31
C ASP A 162 -13.64 -13.19 -3.80
N LYS A 163 -13.44 -14.35 -3.16
CA LYS A 163 -13.11 -14.39 -1.72
C LYS A 163 -11.68 -13.97 -1.39
N MET A 164 -10.82 -13.90 -2.39
CA MET A 164 -9.40 -13.55 -2.27
C MET A 164 -9.10 -12.16 -2.80
N VAL A 165 -10.12 -11.38 -3.14
CA VAL A 165 -9.97 -10.04 -3.72
C VAL A 165 -10.87 -9.06 -3.00
N THR A 166 -10.31 -7.90 -2.68
CA THR A 166 -11.03 -6.73 -2.18
C THR A 166 -10.75 -5.57 -3.12
N LEU A 167 -11.69 -5.23 -3.97
CA LEU A 167 -11.59 -4.13 -4.93
C LEU A 167 -12.20 -2.87 -4.33
N LEU A 168 -11.42 -1.80 -4.31
CA LEU A 168 -11.77 -0.56 -3.63
C LEU A 168 -12.13 0.55 -4.62
N THR A 169 -13.17 1.33 -4.26
CA THR A 169 -13.57 2.59 -4.90
C THR A 169 -13.78 3.70 -3.86
N ALA A 170 -13.35 3.43 -2.64
CA ALA A 170 -13.40 4.34 -1.49
C ALA A 170 -12.34 3.89 -0.46
N ASP A 171 -12.14 4.69 0.59
CA ASP A 171 -11.28 4.31 1.71
C ASP A 171 -11.70 2.98 2.33
N SER A 172 -10.71 2.23 2.79
CA SER A 172 -10.96 0.94 3.44
C SER A 172 -10.02 0.72 4.60
N ASP A 173 -10.59 0.30 5.72
CA ASP A 173 -9.86 -0.22 6.87
C ASP A 173 -9.48 -1.68 6.59
N ILE A 174 -8.18 -1.94 6.45
CA ILE A 174 -7.68 -3.24 5.97
C ILE A 174 -7.88 -4.35 7.00
N PHE A 175 -7.71 -4.04 8.28
CA PHE A 175 -7.79 -5.00 9.38
C PHE A 175 -9.00 -4.80 10.30
N GLY A 176 -9.79 -3.72 10.12
CA GLY A 176 -11.02 -3.47 10.85
C GLY A 176 -10.85 -2.76 12.20
N ASP A 177 -9.63 -2.32 12.53
CA ASP A 177 -9.30 -1.64 13.79
C ASP A 177 -8.78 -0.20 13.57
N ARG A 178 -8.81 0.25 12.32
CA ARG A 178 -8.37 1.58 11.86
C ARG A 178 -6.86 1.84 12.01
N SER A 179 -6.07 0.81 12.17
CA SER A 179 -4.60 0.91 12.24
C SER A 179 -3.96 1.05 10.87
N VAL A 180 -4.52 0.41 9.83
CA VAL A 180 -4.04 0.45 8.45
C VAL A 180 -5.21 0.76 7.52
N ILE A 181 -5.17 1.94 6.89
CA ILE A 181 -6.25 2.44 6.04
C ILE A 181 -5.72 2.65 4.62
N ALA A 182 -6.29 1.94 3.65
CA ALA A 182 -6.13 2.27 2.25
C ALA A 182 -6.95 3.52 1.94
N LEU A 183 -6.30 4.55 1.44
CA LEU A 183 -6.90 5.83 1.07
C LEU A 183 -7.16 5.84 -0.43
N HIS A 184 -8.39 6.09 -0.84
CA HIS A 184 -8.76 6.22 -2.25
C HIS A 184 -8.35 7.60 -2.76
N LEU A 185 -7.34 7.64 -3.63
CA LEU A 185 -6.69 8.84 -4.15
C LEU A 185 -6.63 8.81 -5.70
N PRO A 186 -7.79 8.82 -6.37
CA PRO A 186 -7.86 8.67 -7.82
C PRO A 186 -7.21 9.84 -8.56
N GLY A 187 -6.86 9.61 -9.82
CA GLY A 187 -6.35 10.63 -10.74
C GLY A 187 -5.06 10.26 -11.42
N HIS A 188 -4.04 9.76 -10.71
CA HIS A 188 -2.87 9.16 -11.33
C HIS A 188 -3.29 7.94 -12.17
N THR A 189 -4.01 7.04 -11.55
CA THR A 189 -4.77 5.96 -12.17
C THR A 189 -6.24 6.02 -11.70
N PRO A 190 -7.17 5.25 -12.28
CA PRO A 190 -8.61 5.42 -12.00
C PRO A 190 -9.00 5.27 -10.53
N ASP A 191 -8.42 4.31 -9.82
CA ASP A 191 -8.69 4.06 -8.41
C ASP A 191 -7.39 3.90 -7.62
N HIS A 192 -6.40 4.76 -7.90
CA HIS A 192 -5.13 4.82 -7.18
C HIS A 192 -5.33 4.89 -5.66
N LEU A 193 -4.48 4.19 -4.92
CA LEU A 193 -4.52 4.11 -3.45
C LEU A 193 -3.23 4.63 -2.82
N GLY A 194 -3.37 5.36 -1.71
CA GLY A 194 -2.32 5.55 -0.70
C GLY A 194 -2.55 4.67 0.51
N LEU A 195 -1.61 4.65 1.46
CA LEU A 195 -1.76 3.87 2.69
C LEU A 195 -1.42 4.72 3.91
N LEU A 196 -2.35 4.81 4.87
CA LEU A 196 -2.12 5.39 6.18
C LEU A 196 -1.92 4.28 7.20
N VAL A 197 -0.74 4.24 7.84
CA VAL A 197 -0.37 3.26 8.87
C VAL A 197 -0.20 3.99 10.20
N LYS A 198 -0.97 3.61 11.21
CA LYS A 198 -0.89 4.20 12.55
C LYS A 198 0.05 3.36 13.41
N LEU A 199 1.22 3.91 13.67
CA LEU A 199 2.26 3.31 14.51
C LEU A 199 2.25 3.96 15.90
N LYS A 200 2.86 3.32 16.88
CA LYS A 200 3.07 3.92 18.23
C LYS A 200 3.91 5.19 18.16
N SER A 201 4.89 5.22 17.24
CA SER A 201 5.77 6.38 17.00
C SER A 201 5.11 7.52 16.23
N GLY A 202 3.87 7.37 15.83
CA GLY A 202 3.08 8.30 15.04
C GLY A 202 2.69 7.74 13.67
N PRO A 203 1.65 8.30 13.04
CA PRO A 203 1.17 7.80 11.77
C PRO A 203 2.16 8.07 10.62
N VAL A 204 2.18 7.15 9.66
CA VAL A 204 2.93 7.26 8.40
C VAL A 204 1.94 7.18 7.25
N LEU A 205 2.04 8.09 6.29
CA LEU A 205 1.26 8.09 5.07
C LEU A 205 2.18 7.80 3.89
N LEU A 206 1.91 6.70 3.18
CA LEU A 206 2.57 6.32 1.93
C LEU A 206 1.75 6.87 0.78
N SER A 207 2.33 7.77 -0.02
CA SER A 207 1.58 8.53 -1.04
C SER A 207 1.15 7.71 -2.24
N GLY A 208 1.78 6.54 -2.49
CA GLY A 208 1.81 5.99 -3.84
C GLY A 208 2.28 7.09 -4.82
N ASP A 209 1.76 7.05 -6.03
CA ASP A 209 2.12 7.99 -7.09
C ASP A 209 1.20 9.23 -7.18
N THR A 210 0.48 9.54 -6.09
CA THR A 210 -0.14 10.88 -5.95
C THR A 210 0.93 11.96 -6.05
N TYR A 211 2.13 11.68 -5.50
CA TYR A 211 3.38 12.44 -5.72
C TYR A 211 4.49 11.49 -6.11
N HIS A 212 5.23 11.81 -7.17
CA HIS A 212 6.43 11.05 -7.54
C HIS A 212 7.67 11.52 -6.77
N THR A 213 7.80 12.83 -6.55
CA THR A 213 8.95 13.46 -5.86
C THR A 213 8.51 14.62 -4.98
N GLN A 214 9.40 15.06 -4.08
CA GLN A 214 9.14 16.23 -3.24
C GLN A 214 8.85 17.50 -4.07
N ILE A 215 9.56 17.69 -5.17
CA ILE A 215 9.32 18.86 -6.04
C ILE A 215 7.95 18.80 -6.73
N ALA A 216 7.44 17.59 -7.00
CA ALA A 216 6.07 17.41 -7.51
C ALA A 216 5.04 17.87 -6.47
N ARG A 217 5.26 17.53 -5.20
CA ARG A 217 4.46 18.02 -4.07
C ARG A 217 4.50 19.54 -3.94
N ASP A 218 5.70 20.13 -3.93
CA ASP A 218 5.91 21.56 -3.73
C ASP A 218 5.25 22.42 -4.83
N LYS A 219 5.24 21.90 -6.05
CA LYS A 219 4.69 22.57 -7.24
C LYS A 219 3.27 22.14 -7.57
N LYS A 220 2.70 21.16 -6.86
CA LYS A 220 1.43 20.49 -7.23
C LYS A 220 1.41 20.07 -8.70
N SER A 221 2.52 19.48 -9.16
CA SER A 221 2.67 19.08 -10.57
C SER A 221 1.97 17.78 -10.84
N VAL A 222 1.22 17.72 -11.92
CA VAL A 222 0.51 16.54 -12.39
C VAL A 222 1.22 16.01 -13.63
N PRO A 223 1.60 14.72 -13.67
CA PRO A 223 2.13 14.09 -14.87
C PRO A 223 1.12 14.13 -16.02
N GLY A 224 1.63 14.36 -17.24
CA GLY A 224 0.78 14.40 -18.44
C GLY A 224 0.15 13.05 -18.81
N PHE A 225 0.62 11.96 -18.21
CA PHE A 225 0.09 10.61 -18.39
C PHE A 225 -0.92 10.18 -17.31
N ASN A 226 -1.25 11.05 -16.33
CA ASN A 226 -2.29 10.76 -15.35
C ASN A 226 -3.66 10.60 -16.03
N THR A 227 -4.48 9.72 -15.48
CA THR A 227 -5.83 9.44 -16.00
C THR A 227 -6.74 10.66 -15.91
N ASP A 228 -6.69 11.40 -14.80
CA ASP A 228 -7.50 12.58 -14.56
C ASP A 228 -6.73 13.62 -13.75
N ARG A 229 -6.50 14.79 -14.37
CA ARG A 229 -5.78 15.90 -13.76
C ARG A 229 -6.53 16.50 -12.58
N ALA A 230 -7.84 16.66 -12.70
CA ALA A 230 -8.63 17.30 -11.66
C ALA A 230 -8.70 16.43 -10.40
N GLN A 231 -8.91 15.12 -10.58
CA GLN A 231 -8.85 14.16 -9.48
C GLN A 231 -7.45 14.09 -8.86
N SER A 232 -6.38 14.14 -9.68
CA SER A 232 -5.00 14.17 -9.16
C SER A 232 -4.78 15.34 -8.20
N VAL A 233 -5.22 16.54 -8.56
CA VAL A 233 -5.12 17.74 -7.70
C VAL A 233 -5.95 17.56 -6.42
N GLN A 234 -7.17 17.03 -6.53
CA GLN A 234 -8.01 16.76 -5.36
C GLN A 234 -7.37 15.73 -4.42
N SER A 235 -6.75 14.68 -4.97
CA SER A 235 -6.03 13.67 -4.20
C SER A 235 -4.79 14.24 -3.51
N MET A 236 -4.06 15.14 -4.17
CA MET A 236 -2.97 15.90 -3.56
C MET A 236 -3.46 16.75 -2.37
N ASP A 237 -4.52 17.53 -2.56
CA ASP A 237 -5.09 18.36 -1.50
C ASP A 237 -5.60 17.51 -0.33
N ARG A 238 -6.17 16.33 -0.62
CA ARG A 238 -6.59 15.37 0.40
C ARG A 238 -5.43 14.83 1.22
N ILE A 239 -4.31 14.48 0.59
CA ILE A 239 -3.09 14.06 1.32
C ILE A 239 -2.65 15.18 2.26
N GLU A 240 -2.57 16.43 1.80
CA GLU A 240 -2.14 17.55 2.65
C GLU A 240 -3.09 17.76 3.83
N GLN A 241 -4.39 17.61 3.63
CA GLN A 241 -5.37 17.67 4.70
C GLN A 241 -5.15 16.55 5.73
N ILE A 242 -5.00 15.29 5.29
CA ILE A 242 -4.76 14.13 6.18
C ILE A 242 -3.46 14.34 6.97
N VAL A 243 -2.39 14.79 6.31
CA VAL A 243 -1.11 15.08 6.96
C VAL A 243 -1.26 16.15 8.04
N ALA A 244 -2.00 17.22 7.74
CA ALA A 244 -2.25 18.30 8.70
C ALA A 244 -3.09 17.84 9.91
N GLU A 245 -4.14 17.05 9.67
CA GLU A 245 -5.04 16.56 10.72
C GLU A 245 -4.42 15.47 11.60
N THR A 246 -3.61 14.59 11.01
CA THR A 246 -3.07 13.42 11.72
C THR A 246 -1.62 13.58 12.16
N HIS A 247 -0.93 14.62 11.69
CA HIS A 247 0.52 14.81 11.80
C HIS A 247 1.31 13.62 11.22
N ALA A 248 0.76 12.94 10.22
CA ALA A 248 1.39 11.81 9.60
C ALA A 248 2.71 12.19 8.92
N LYS A 249 3.71 11.34 9.09
CA LYS A 249 4.95 11.42 8.32
C LYS A 249 4.65 10.98 6.88
N LEU A 250 4.65 11.91 5.93
CA LEU A 250 4.47 11.59 4.53
C LEU A 250 5.74 10.99 3.94
N VAL A 251 5.60 9.84 3.29
CA VAL A 251 6.65 9.16 2.53
C VAL A 251 6.23 9.14 1.05
N ILE A 252 7.01 9.80 0.22
CA ILE A 252 6.78 9.92 -1.22
C ILE A 252 7.50 8.76 -1.93
N GLN A 253 6.76 8.07 -2.80
CA GLN A 253 7.13 6.77 -3.35
C GLN A 253 8.49 6.74 -4.06
N HIS A 254 8.76 7.73 -4.92
CA HIS A 254 9.95 7.75 -5.77
C HIS A 254 11.01 8.76 -5.32
N GLU A 255 10.84 9.35 -4.13
CA GLU A 255 11.74 10.37 -3.58
C GLU A 255 12.91 9.71 -2.83
N PRO A 256 14.17 9.81 -3.33
CA PRO A 256 15.31 9.19 -2.66
C PRO A 256 15.57 9.74 -1.26
N ASN A 257 15.26 11.03 -1.01
CA ASN A 257 15.43 11.64 0.31
C ASN A 257 14.44 11.09 1.35
N ASP A 258 13.36 10.45 0.91
CA ASP A 258 12.35 9.89 1.80
C ASP A 258 12.72 8.50 2.33
N ILE A 259 13.73 7.85 1.76
CA ILE A 259 14.24 6.54 2.25
C ILE A 259 14.58 6.61 3.74
N GLY A 260 15.21 7.71 4.18
CA GLY A 260 15.62 7.91 5.57
C GLY A 260 14.49 8.29 6.55
N LYS A 261 13.26 8.48 6.07
CA LYS A 261 12.10 8.78 6.93
C LYS A 261 11.64 7.58 7.77
N LEU A 262 11.99 6.37 7.32
CA LEU A 262 11.74 5.11 8.03
C LEU A 262 13.07 4.48 8.46
N PRO A 263 13.08 3.60 9.47
CA PRO A 263 14.28 2.87 9.86
C PRO A 263 14.87 2.10 8.68
N ALA A 264 16.20 2.03 8.63
CA ALA A 264 16.89 1.25 7.61
C ALA A 264 16.57 -0.24 7.76
N PHE A 265 16.24 -0.90 6.64
CA PHE A 265 16.03 -2.35 6.58
C PHE A 265 17.22 -3.12 7.20
N PRO A 266 17.01 -4.19 7.99
CA PRO A 266 15.73 -4.89 8.22
C PRO A 266 14.89 -4.35 9.40
N LYS A 267 15.20 -3.19 9.96
CA LYS A 267 14.43 -2.61 11.08
C LYS A 267 13.09 -2.08 10.59
N ALA A 268 12.10 -2.14 11.47
CA ALA A 268 10.77 -1.57 11.27
C ALA A 268 10.54 -0.36 12.18
N ALA A 269 9.64 0.53 11.77
CA ALA A 269 9.03 1.54 12.64
C ALA A 269 7.88 0.89 13.42
N GLU A 270 7.68 1.34 14.67
CA GLU A 270 6.67 0.83 15.62
C GLU A 270 5.74 1.94 16.11
#